data_c311b920b9c78b438eedd8dbb74cdf42
#
_entry.id   c311b920b9c78b438eedd8dbb74cdf42
#
_cell.length_a   1.000
_cell.length_b   1.000
_cell.length_c   1.000
_cell.angle_alpha   90.00
_cell.angle_beta   90.00
_cell.angle_gamma   90.00
#
_symmetry.space_group_name_H-M   'P 1'
#
loop_
_entity.id
_entity.type
_entity.pdbx_description
1 polymer ?
#
loop_
_entity_poly.entity_id
_entity_poly.type
_entity_poly.pdbx_seq_one_letter_code
_entity_poly.pdbx_strand_id
1 'polypeptide(L)'
;MPSTAGSTTPTGTATRTEPDGKVRRFSTAERMVHRATGWLMLLCLLTAACLYIGPLAQLVGRRHLMVTVHEWSGIGLPVPFLLGLSSSDFRADLRRLNRFAVYDRQWLRAVRKRRTSPQARPAGKFNAGQKIYAGWIAGAVLVMMFTGLLMWFTGLLQLISRTSVIFVHDWLAWAITIVLLGHMRQAFQDPETRLGMRTGYVSRSWAARHHSRWLREEATAERAGTEERREAAQVTALDADRGAGVE
;
A
#
# COMPACT_ATOMS: atom_id res chain seq x y z
N MET A 1 27.29 -13.32 -59.33
CA MET A 1 26.75 -13.89 -58.06
C MET A 1 27.01 -12.93 -56.95
N PRO A 2 26.01 -12.25 -56.39
CA PRO A 2 26.22 -11.23 -55.33
C PRO A 2 26.22 -11.90 -53.96
N SER A 3 27.17 -11.46 -53.15
CA SER A 3 27.39 -11.82 -51.76
C SER A 3 26.26 -11.22 -50.87
N THR A 4 25.61 -12.06 -50.11
CA THR A 4 24.61 -11.70 -49.11
C THR A 4 25.29 -11.24 -47.82
N ALA A 5 25.28 -9.93 -47.58
CA ALA A 5 25.66 -9.39 -46.28
C ALA A 5 24.52 -9.64 -45.27
N GLY A 6 24.83 -10.44 -44.26
CA GLY A 6 23.94 -10.72 -43.14
C GLY A 6 23.77 -9.47 -42.27
N SER A 7 22.59 -8.88 -42.27
CA SER A 7 22.19 -7.83 -41.37
C SER A 7 21.92 -8.44 -39.98
N THR A 8 22.81 -8.25 -39.04
CA THR A 8 22.57 -8.51 -37.61
C THR A 8 21.78 -7.33 -37.05
N THR A 9 20.47 -7.53 -36.91
CA THR A 9 19.59 -6.60 -36.19
C THR A 9 19.95 -6.61 -34.70
N PRO A 10 20.27 -5.48 -34.07
CA PRO A 10 20.48 -5.45 -32.63
C PRO A 10 19.13 -5.70 -31.95
N THR A 11 19.11 -6.69 -31.08
CA THR A 11 17.98 -7.02 -30.22
C THR A 11 17.70 -5.84 -29.30
N GLY A 12 16.86 -4.91 -29.75
CA GLY A 12 16.39 -3.79 -28.95
C GLY A 12 15.63 -4.34 -27.76
N THR A 13 16.19 -4.08 -26.57
CA THR A 13 15.50 -4.24 -25.29
C THR A 13 14.19 -3.48 -25.39
N ALA A 14 13.06 -4.19 -25.45
CA ALA A 14 11.74 -3.61 -25.54
C ALA A 14 11.55 -2.65 -24.37
N THR A 15 11.66 -1.37 -24.64
CA THR A 15 11.14 -0.32 -23.78
C THR A 15 9.68 -0.68 -23.50
N ARG A 16 9.39 -0.95 -22.24
CA ARG A 16 8.03 -1.24 -21.75
C ARG A 16 7.19 0.00 -22.05
N THR A 17 6.57 0.02 -23.23
CA THR A 17 5.63 1.07 -23.63
C THR A 17 4.52 1.07 -22.60
N GLU A 18 4.50 2.10 -21.75
CA GLU A 18 3.38 2.36 -20.87
C GLU A 18 2.13 2.55 -21.71
N PRO A 19 0.99 1.95 -21.34
CA PRO A 19 -0.26 2.21 -22.03
C PRO A 19 -0.52 3.72 -21.96
N ASP A 20 -0.74 4.34 -23.13
CA ASP A 20 -0.92 5.79 -23.33
C ASP A 20 -1.66 6.46 -22.17
N GLY A 21 -1.00 7.42 -21.51
CA GLY A 21 -1.59 8.24 -20.46
C GLY A 21 -1.73 7.63 -19.07
N LYS A 22 -1.17 6.45 -18.78
CA LYS A 22 -1.20 5.80 -17.46
C LYS A 22 0.16 5.83 -16.77
N VAL A 23 0.17 5.95 -15.44
CA VAL A 23 1.36 5.93 -14.58
C VAL A 23 1.23 4.77 -13.59
N ARG A 24 2.32 4.00 -13.42
CA ARG A 24 2.38 2.92 -12.44
C ARG A 24 2.42 3.51 -11.03
N ARG A 25 1.42 3.20 -10.22
CA ARG A 25 1.32 3.67 -8.84
C ARG A 25 1.65 2.61 -7.80
N PHE A 26 1.20 1.38 -8.03
CA PHE A 26 1.37 0.28 -7.07
C PHE A 26 1.97 -0.95 -7.73
N SER A 27 2.96 -1.55 -7.07
CA SER A 27 3.52 -2.84 -7.43
C SER A 27 2.55 -3.99 -7.12
N THR A 28 2.83 -5.16 -7.64
CA THR A 28 2.04 -6.36 -7.34
C THR A 28 2.12 -6.72 -5.85
N ALA A 29 3.30 -6.57 -5.24
CA ALA A 29 3.49 -6.84 -3.81
C ALA A 29 2.60 -5.95 -2.94
N GLU A 30 2.60 -4.63 -3.19
CA GLU A 30 1.77 -3.66 -2.46
C GLU A 30 0.28 -4.00 -2.55
N ARG A 31 -0.19 -4.37 -3.76
CA ARG A 31 -1.59 -4.75 -3.99
C ARG A 31 -1.97 -6.07 -3.31
N MET A 32 -1.05 -7.05 -3.32
CA MET A 32 -1.28 -8.34 -2.66
C MET A 32 -1.32 -8.19 -1.14
N VAL A 33 -0.38 -7.44 -0.55
CA VAL A 33 -0.39 -7.12 0.88
C VAL A 33 -1.69 -6.45 1.28
N HIS A 34 -2.10 -5.41 0.53
CA HIS A 34 -3.36 -4.70 0.82
C HIS A 34 -4.59 -5.62 0.73
N ARG A 35 -4.68 -6.46 -0.30
CA ARG A 35 -5.80 -7.41 -0.47
C ARG A 35 -5.84 -8.46 0.63
N ALA A 36 -4.69 -9.08 0.92
CA ALA A 36 -4.62 -10.12 1.94
C ALA A 36 -4.96 -9.56 3.33
N THR A 37 -4.39 -8.40 3.70
CA THR A 37 -4.74 -7.71 4.95
C THR A 37 -6.21 -7.31 4.98
N GLY A 38 -6.76 -6.80 3.88
CA GLY A 38 -8.17 -6.43 3.78
C GLY A 38 -9.11 -7.62 3.97
N TRP A 39 -8.82 -8.78 3.38
CA TRP A 39 -9.61 -9.99 3.55
C TRP A 39 -9.52 -10.54 4.98
N LEU A 40 -8.33 -10.58 5.58
CA LEU A 40 -8.16 -11.01 6.98
C LEU A 40 -8.90 -10.07 7.94
N MET A 41 -8.80 -8.75 7.72
CA MET A 41 -9.52 -7.76 8.52
C MET A 41 -11.04 -7.93 8.40
N LEU A 42 -11.55 -8.12 7.18
CA LEU A 42 -12.97 -8.37 6.95
C LEU A 42 -13.42 -9.66 7.64
N LEU A 43 -12.64 -10.72 7.57
CA LEU A 43 -12.91 -11.98 8.24
C LEU A 43 -12.97 -11.84 9.76
N CYS A 44 -12.02 -11.08 10.36
CA CYS A 44 -12.04 -10.75 11.78
C CYS A 44 -13.32 -10.00 12.17
N LEU A 45 -13.72 -8.99 11.39
CA LEU A 45 -14.92 -8.20 11.69
C LEU A 45 -16.22 -9.01 11.53
N LEU A 46 -16.30 -9.85 10.50
CA LEU A 46 -17.47 -10.72 10.29
C LEU A 46 -17.61 -11.76 11.38
N THR A 47 -16.51 -12.39 11.78
CA THR A 47 -16.53 -13.37 12.88
C THR A 47 -16.83 -12.69 14.22
N ALA A 48 -16.30 -11.50 14.48
CA ALA A 48 -16.65 -10.69 15.65
C ALA A 48 -18.16 -10.37 15.66
N ALA A 49 -18.74 -9.95 14.54
CA ALA A 49 -20.17 -9.71 14.43
C ALA A 49 -20.99 -10.97 14.74
N CYS A 50 -20.58 -12.15 14.25
CA CYS A 50 -21.21 -13.43 14.57
C CYS A 50 -21.07 -13.83 16.05
N LEU A 51 -20.07 -13.34 16.76
CA LEU A 51 -19.87 -13.63 18.19
C LEU A 51 -20.67 -12.68 19.10
N TYR A 52 -20.88 -11.44 18.67
CA TYR A 52 -21.47 -10.38 19.49
C TYR A 52 -22.95 -10.07 19.18
N ILE A 53 -23.38 -10.24 17.93
CA ILE A 53 -24.76 -9.94 17.54
C ILE A 53 -25.60 -11.19 17.73
N GLY A 54 -26.48 -11.21 18.78
CA GLY A 54 -27.27 -12.38 19.17
C GLY A 54 -27.98 -13.09 18.03
N PRO A 55 -28.73 -12.41 17.15
CA PRO A 55 -29.38 -13.05 16.00
C PRO A 55 -28.41 -13.75 15.05
N LEU A 56 -27.22 -13.15 14.80
CA LEU A 56 -26.19 -13.76 13.96
C LEU A 56 -25.53 -14.96 14.66
N ALA A 57 -25.28 -14.86 15.96
CA ALA A 57 -24.78 -15.97 16.77
C ALA A 57 -25.67 -17.18 16.71
N GLN A 58 -27.00 -16.97 16.81
CA GLN A 58 -28.01 -18.02 16.71
C GLN A 58 -28.11 -18.63 15.32
N LEU A 59 -28.06 -17.78 14.26
CA LEU A 59 -28.11 -18.22 12.87
C LEU A 59 -26.94 -19.12 12.52
N VAL A 60 -25.73 -18.76 12.96
CA VAL A 60 -24.51 -19.52 12.68
C VAL A 60 -24.43 -20.80 13.52
N GLY A 61 -24.86 -20.77 14.78
CA GLY A 61 -24.93 -21.90 15.70
C GLY A 61 -23.61 -22.59 16.05
N ARG A 62 -22.47 -22.14 15.48
CA ARG A 62 -21.14 -22.73 15.62
C ARG A 62 -20.16 -21.79 16.29
N ARG A 63 -20.44 -21.39 17.54
CA ARG A 63 -19.64 -20.39 18.26
C ARG A 63 -18.16 -20.76 18.31
N HIS A 64 -17.80 -22.01 18.59
CA HIS A 64 -16.40 -22.44 18.66
C HIS A 64 -15.66 -22.23 17.32
N LEU A 65 -16.31 -22.57 16.19
CA LEU A 65 -15.72 -22.33 14.87
C LEU A 65 -15.48 -20.82 14.62
N MET A 66 -16.42 -19.96 15.01
CA MET A 66 -16.27 -18.52 14.86
C MET A 66 -15.12 -17.97 15.72
N VAL A 67 -14.97 -18.44 16.95
CA VAL A 67 -13.85 -18.10 17.81
C VAL A 67 -12.53 -18.52 17.15
N THR A 68 -12.41 -19.78 16.75
CA THR A 68 -11.17 -20.30 16.12
C THR A 68 -10.81 -19.53 14.84
N VAL A 69 -11.78 -19.27 13.97
CA VAL A 69 -11.53 -18.49 12.73
C VAL A 69 -11.12 -17.06 13.05
N HIS A 70 -11.73 -16.43 14.06
CA HIS A 70 -11.39 -15.08 14.50
C HIS A 70 -9.95 -15.01 15.02
N GLU A 71 -9.58 -15.91 15.91
CA GLU A 71 -8.24 -15.99 16.51
C GLU A 71 -7.15 -16.18 15.45
N TRP A 72 -7.31 -17.17 14.57
CA TRP A 72 -6.33 -17.45 13.53
C TRP A 72 -6.25 -16.36 12.47
N SER A 73 -7.36 -15.74 12.09
CA SER A 73 -7.34 -14.60 11.17
C SER A 73 -6.68 -13.37 11.80
N GLY A 74 -6.90 -13.15 13.11
CA GLY A 74 -6.26 -12.09 13.87
C GLY A 74 -4.73 -12.25 13.94
N ILE A 75 -4.26 -13.47 14.27
CA ILE A 75 -2.83 -13.82 14.28
C ILE A 75 -2.24 -13.72 12.86
N GLY A 76 -3.03 -14.04 11.84
CA GLY A 76 -2.62 -13.95 10.45
C GLY A 76 -2.46 -12.52 9.91
N LEU A 77 -3.05 -11.50 10.55
CA LEU A 77 -3.04 -10.11 10.06
C LEU A 77 -1.65 -9.52 9.79
N PRO A 78 -0.61 -9.73 10.61
CA PRO A 78 0.72 -9.21 10.33
C PRO A 78 1.46 -9.96 9.21
N VAL A 79 1.05 -11.19 8.87
CA VAL A 79 1.77 -12.04 7.90
C VAL A 79 1.91 -11.38 6.52
N PRO A 80 0.86 -10.84 5.88
CA PRO A 80 1.01 -10.16 4.59
C PRO A 80 1.97 -8.97 4.65
N PHE A 81 1.96 -8.21 5.76
CA PHE A 81 2.88 -7.10 5.96
C PHE A 81 4.33 -7.58 6.05
N LEU A 82 4.62 -8.62 6.85
CA LEU A 82 5.95 -9.20 6.99
C LEU A 82 6.46 -9.76 5.66
N LEU A 83 5.63 -10.47 4.90
CA LEU A 83 5.95 -10.94 3.55
C LEU A 83 6.22 -9.77 2.59
N GLY A 84 5.47 -8.68 2.71
CA GLY A 84 5.66 -7.47 1.93
C GLY A 84 7.03 -6.82 2.12
N LEU A 85 7.65 -6.98 3.30
CA LEU A 85 8.98 -6.44 3.58
C LEU A 85 10.09 -7.04 2.68
N SER A 86 9.86 -8.17 2.02
CA SER A 86 10.79 -8.70 1.00
C SER A 86 10.83 -7.83 -0.26
N SER A 87 9.76 -7.07 -0.55
CA SER A 87 9.66 -6.19 -1.72
C SER A 87 10.33 -4.83 -1.48
N SER A 88 11.20 -4.41 -2.38
CA SER A 88 11.83 -3.08 -2.35
C SER A 88 10.83 -1.94 -2.51
N ASP A 89 9.83 -2.12 -3.40
CA ASP A 89 8.76 -1.15 -3.64
C ASP A 89 7.92 -0.95 -2.36
N PHE A 90 7.53 -2.06 -1.72
CA PHE A 90 6.76 -2.01 -0.47
C PHE A 90 7.54 -1.31 0.65
N ARG A 91 8.84 -1.62 0.82
CA ARG A 91 9.69 -0.92 1.80
C ARG A 91 9.84 0.56 1.50
N ALA A 92 9.94 0.94 0.21
CA ALA A 92 9.98 2.34 -0.20
C ALA A 92 8.69 3.07 0.15
N ASP A 93 7.54 2.45 -0.10
CA ASP A 93 6.24 3.02 0.24
C ASP A 93 6.00 3.10 1.75
N LEU A 94 6.46 2.12 2.50
CA LEU A 94 6.42 2.16 3.96
C LEU A 94 7.22 3.35 4.51
N ARG A 95 8.42 3.63 3.96
CA ARG A 95 9.18 4.84 4.31
C ARG A 95 8.45 6.13 3.95
N ARG A 96 7.77 6.18 2.78
CA ARG A 96 6.95 7.32 2.35
C ARG A 96 5.75 7.56 3.27
N LEU A 97 5.09 6.49 3.72
CA LEU A 97 3.96 6.55 4.66
C LEU A 97 4.38 7.06 6.03
N ASN A 98 5.54 6.63 6.53
CA ASN A 98 6.06 7.02 7.84
C ASN A 98 6.75 8.40 7.86
N ARG A 99 6.99 9.01 6.69
CA ARG A 99 7.63 10.33 6.61
C ARG A 99 6.59 11.44 6.45
N PHE A 100 6.38 12.21 7.53
CA PHE A 100 5.50 13.38 7.49
C PHE A 100 6.30 14.63 7.11
N ALA A 101 5.97 15.28 5.99
CA ALA A 101 6.67 16.41 5.43
C ALA A 101 5.90 17.72 5.61
N VAL A 102 6.54 18.87 5.33
CA VAL A 102 5.92 20.20 5.45
C VAL A 102 4.67 20.32 4.58
N TYR A 103 4.68 19.76 3.38
CA TYR A 103 3.53 19.78 2.47
C TYR A 103 2.32 18.96 2.99
N ASP A 104 2.52 17.97 3.87
CA ASP A 104 1.43 17.23 4.50
C ASP A 104 0.64 18.14 5.45
N ARG A 105 1.33 19.02 6.18
CA ARG A 105 0.67 20.03 7.02
C ARG A 105 -0.11 21.06 6.18
N GLN A 106 0.45 21.45 5.03
CA GLN A 106 -0.24 22.32 4.08
C GLN A 106 -1.50 21.65 3.53
N TRP A 107 -1.43 20.39 3.16
CA TRP A 107 -2.56 19.58 2.71
C TRP A 107 -3.68 19.54 3.78
N LEU A 108 -3.35 19.24 5.04
CA LEU A 108 -4.33 19.20 6.14
C LEU A 108 -4.99 20.57 6.37
N ARG A 109 -4.21 21.66 6.33
CA ARG A 109 -4.76 23.03 6.44
C ARG A 109 -5.71 23.34 5.29
N ALA A 110 -5.38 22.91 4.06
CA ALA A 110 -6.23 23.10 2.90
C ALA A 110 -7.53 22.31 2.99
N VAL A 111 -7.49 21.07 3.48
CA VAL A 111 -8.68 20.25 3.72
C VAL A 111 -9.59 20.93 4.75
N ARG A 112 -9.03 21.39 5.89
CA ARG A 112 -9.79 22.11 6.91
C ARG A 112 -10.44 23.40 6.39
N LYS A 113 -9.75 24.12 5.49
CA LYS A 113 -10.25 25.33 4.82
C LYS A 113 -11.11 25.02 3.57
N ARG A 114 -11.46 23.77 3.32
CA ARG A 114 -12.23 23.28 2.15
C ARG A 114 -11.68 23.73 0.78
N ARG A 115 -10.39 24.01 0.69
CA ARG A 115 -9.73 24.33 -0.58
C ARG A 115 -9.52 23.04 -1.38
N THR A 116 -9.87 23.04 -2.67
CA THR A 116 -9.85 21.84 -3.52
C THR A 116 -8.81 21.86 -4.64
N SER A 117 -8.18 23.01 -4.90
CA SER A 117 -7.20 23.12 -5.99
C SER A 117 -5.97 22.24 -5.75
N PRO A 118 -5.36 21.65 -6.82
CA PRO A 118 -4.16 20.84 -6.71
C PRO A 118 -2.98 21.59 -6.06
N GLN A 119 -2.87 22.88 -6.29
CA GLN A 119 -1.83 23.74 -5.71
C GLN A 119 -2.02 23.92 -4.20
N ALA A 120 -3.28 23.99 -3.74
CA ALA A 120 -3.59 24.11 -2.32
C ALA A 120 -3.42 22.80 -1.56
N ARG A 121 -3.54 21.65 -2.25
CA ARG A 121 -3.42 20.29 -1.69
C ARG A 121 -2.24 19.51 -2.30
N PRO A 122 -1.00 19.98 -2.13
CA PRO A 122 0.16 19.25 -2.66
C PRO A 122 0.26 17.88 -1.99
N ALA A 123 0.35 16.82 -2.80
CA ALA A 123 0.50 15.46 -2.30
C ALA A 123 1.61 14.72 -3.05
N GLY A 124 2.43 13.97 -2.30
CA GLY A 124 3.31 12.94 -2.84
C GLY A 124 2.52 11.69 -3.27
N LYS A 125 3.17 10.52 -3.36
CA LYS A 125 2.49 9.25 -3.67
C LYS A 125 1.32 8.98 -2.71
N PHE A 126 1.48 9.37 -1.44
CA PHE A 126 0.43 9.34 -0.42
C PHE A 126 0.16 10.76 0.09
N ASN A 127 -1.09 11.11 0.25
CA ASN A 127 -1.49 12.37 0.90
C ASN A 127 -1.48 12.23 2.43
N ALA A 128 -1.57 13.35 3.14
CA ALA A 128 -1.49 13.37 4.60
C ALA A 128 -2.60 12.53 5.27
N GLY A 129 -3.81 12.51 4.71
CA GLY A 129 -4.91 11.70 5.21
C GLY A 129 -4.61 10.20 5.12
N GLN A 130 -4.02 9.74 4.00
CA GLN A 130 -3.61 8.35 3.82
C GLN A 130 -2.48 7.95 4.79
N LYS A 131 -1.54 8.84 5.07
CA LYS A 131 -0.46 8.60 6.05
C LYS A 131 -1.01 8.45 7.47
N ILE A 132 -1.90 9.36 7.89
CA ILE A 132 -2.55 9.29 9.20
C ILE A 132 -3.39 8.02 9.32
N TYR A 133 -4.18 7.70 8.29
CA TYR A 133 -4.98 6.47 8.26
C TYR A 133 -4.10 5.21 8.40
N ALA A 134 -3.02 5.12 7.62
CA ALA A 134 -2.12 3.98 7.66
C ALA A 134 -1.44 3.81 9.03
N GLY A 135 -0.97 4.90 9.63
CA GLY A 135 -0.39 4.88 10.97
C GLY A 135 -1.40 4.49 12.05
N TRP A 136 -2.63 5.03 11.98
CA TRP A 136 -3.69 4.69 12.92
C TRP A 136 -4.10 3.21 12.82
N ILE A 137 -4.32 2.69 11.60
CA ILE A 137 -4.67 1.27 11.39
C ILE A 137 -3.53 0.36 11.87
N ALA A 138 -2.28 0.69 11.57
CA ALA A 138 -1.14 -0.11 12.02
C ALA A 138 -1.07 -0.19 13.56
N GLY A 139 -1.22 0.95 14.24
CA GLY A 139 -1.28 1.01 15.70
C GLY A 139 -2.48 0.25 16.27
N ALA A 140 -3.65 0.43 15.68
CA ALA A 140 -4.87 -0.26 16.09
C ALA A 140 -4.74 -1.79 15.96
N VAL A 141 -4.20 -2.29 14.83
CA VAL A 141 -3.96 -3.73 14.63
C VAL A 141 -2.98 -4.29 15.66
N LEU A 142 -1.92 -3.56 16.00
CA LEU A 142 -0.97 -3.98 17.05
C LEU A 142 -1.65 -4.09 18.42
N VAL A 143 -2.48 -3.12 18.80
CA VAL A 143 -3.24 -3.17 20.07
C VAL A 143 -4.27 -4.29 20.04
N MET A 144 -4.99 -4.50 18.92
CA MET A 144 -5.93 -5.60 18.75
C MET A 144 -5.25 -6.96 18.91
N MET A 145 -4.10 -7.14 18.27
CA MET A 145 -3.32 -8.37 18.37
C MET A 145 -2.83 -8.61 19.79
N PHE A 146 -2.29 -7.56 20.43
CA PHE A 146 -1.83 -7.66 21.82
C PHE A 146 -2.97 -8.01 22.78
N THR A 147 -4.10 -7.32 22.69
CA THR A 147 -5.27 -7.61 23.54
C THR A 147 -5.89 -8.99 23.24
N GLY A 148 -5.92 -9.42 21.98
CA GLY A 148 -6.35 -10.76 21.58
C GLY A 148 -5.47 -11.86 22.19
N LEU A 149 -4.15 -11.70 22.11
CA LEU A 149 -3.19 -12.62 22.74
C LEU A 149 -3.34 -12.67 24.27
N LEU A 150 -3.56 -11.52 24.93
CA LEU A 150 -3.83 -11.45 26.35
C LEU A 150 -5.10 -12.20 26.75
N MET A 151 -6.15 -12.14 25.91
CA MET A 151 -7.37 -12.91 26.13
C MET A 151 -7.18 -14.42 25.96
N TRP A 152 -6.25 -14.82 25.10
CA TRP A 152 -5.94 -16.24 24.88
C TRP A 152 -5.09 -16.80 26.02
N PHE A 153 -4.06 -16.06 26.45
CA PHE A 153 -3.12 -16.46 27.50
C PHE A 153 -3.52 -15.91 28.90
N THR A 154 -4.75 -16.12 29.31
CA THR A 154 -5.33 -15.54 30.54
C THR A 154 -4.56 -15.90 31.84
N GLY A 155 -3.72 -16.95 31.83
CA GLY A 155 -2.89 -17.33 32.97
C GLY A 155 -1.55 -16.58 33.10
N LEU A 156 -1.11 -15.87 32.06
CA LEU A 156 0.21 -15.24 32.04
C LEU A 156 0.29 -13.89 32.77
N LEU A 157 -0.84 -13.19 32.94
CA LEU A 157 -0.87 -11.84 33.51
C LEU A 157 -1.95 -11.73 34.58
N GLN A 158 -1.65 -12.20 35.78
CA GLN A 158 -2.54 -12.06 36.96
C GLN A 158 -2.78 -10.59 37.37
N LEU A 159 -1.95 -9.65 36.84
CA LEU A 159 -2.02 -8.21 37.14
C LEU A 159 -3.01 -7.45 36.26
N ILE A 160 -3.45 -8.01 35.13
CA ILE A 160 -4.34 -7.33 34.18
C ILE A 160 -5.71 -7.98 34.22
N SER A 161 -6.74 -7.19 34.53
CA SER A 161 -8.12 -7.65 34.52
C SER A 161 -8.55 -8.09 33.10
N ARG A 162 -9.01 -9.33 32.95
CA ARG A 162 -9.58 -9.85 31.71
C ARG A 162 -10.70 -8.94 31.17
N THR A 163 -11.52 -8.41 32.05
CA THR A 163 -12.61 -7.48 31.67
C THR A 163 -12.09 -6.21 31.01
N SER A 164 -10.99 -5.64 31.53
CA SER A 164 -10.36 -4.46 30.94
C SER A 164 -9.80 -4.74 29.55
N VAL A 165 -9.20 -5.92 29.34
CA VAL A 165 -8.66 -6.34 28.05
C VAL A 165 -9.77 -6.49 27.02
N ILE A 166 -10.86 -7.18 27.38
CA ILE A 166 -12.05 -7.34 26.53
C ILE A 166 -12.62 -5.96 26.18
N PHE A 167 -12.77 -5.07 27.16
CA PHE A 167 -13.28 -3.73 26.96
C PHE A 167 -12.48 -2.97 25.89
N VAL A 168 -11.14 -2.97 26.00
CA VAL A 168 -10.25 -2.29 25.03
C VAL A 168 -10.38 -2.92 23.63
N HIS A 169 -10.38 -4.27 23.57
CA HIS A 169 -10.49 -5.00 22.32
C HIS A 169 -11.80 -4.67 21.58
N ASP A 170 -12.92 -4.71 22.29
CA ASP A 170 -14.26 -4.47 21.72
C ASP A 170 -14.44 -3.03 21.25
N TRP A 171 -14.06 -2.05 22.07
CA TRP A 171 -14.14 -0.65 21.67
C TRP A 171 -13.25 -0.31 20.48
N LEU A 172 -12.05 -0.91 20.43
CA LEU A 172 -11.16 -0.73 19.30
C LEU A 172 -11.69 -1.42 18.04
N ALA A 173 -12.36 -2.59 18.16
CA ALA A 173 -13.03 -3.24 17.04
C ALA A 173 -14.14 -2.35 16.45
N TRP A 174 -14.93 -1.68 17.29
CA TRP A 174 -15.91 -0.69 16.84
C TRP A 174 -15.25 0.51 16.14
N ALA A 175 -14.18 1.05 16.70
CA ALA A 175 -13.45 2.15 16.10
C ALA A 175 -12.86 1.76 14.72
N ILE A 176 -12.25 0.57 14.61
CA ILE A 176 -11.76 0.02 13.33
C ILE A 176 -12.90 -0.12 12.33
N THR A 177 -14.05 -0.64 12.74
CA THR A 177 -15.21 -0.82 11.87
C THR A 177 -15.66 0.52 11.28
N ILE A 178 -15.81 1.56 12.10
CA ILE A 178 -16.22 2.90 11.65
C ILE A 178 -15.19 3.48 10.68
N VAL A 179 -13.91 3.38 11.01
CA VAL A 179 -12.81 3.89 10.17
C VAL A 179 -12.74 3.12 8.84
N LEU A 180 -12.94 1.80 8.86
CA LEU A 180 -12.97 0.97 7.66
C LEU A 180 -14.16 1.30 6.77
N LEU A 181 -15.35 1.54 7.33
CA LEU A 181 -16.51 1.99 6.55
C LEU A 181 -16.24 3.34 5.88
N GLY A 182 -15.57 4.27 6.58
CA GLY A 182 -15.10 5.53 6.01
C GLY A 182 -14.10 5.32 4.87
N HIS A 183 -13.15 4.39 5.03
CA HIS A 183 -12.19 4.01 3.99
C HIS A 183 -12.90 3.42 2.76
N MET A 184 -13.82 2.50 2.96
CA MET A 184 -14.61 1.90 1.87
C MET A 184 -15.43 2.97 1.12
N ARG A 185 -16.12 3.84 1.86
CA ARG A 185 -16.84 4.96 1.25
C ARG A 185 -15.93 5.84 0.38
N GLN A 186 -14.75 6.19 0.88
CA GLN A 186 -13.78 6.98 0.12
C GLN A 186 -13.30 6.23 -1.14
N ALA A 187 -13.04 4.92 -1.03
CA ALA A 187 -12.65 4.09 -2.17
C ALA A 187 -13.77 3.99 -3.22
N PHE A 188 -15.04 3.93 -2.82
CA PHE A 188 -16.17 3.92 -3.75
C PHE A 188 -16.36 5.25 -4.47
N GLN A 189 -16.00 6.37 -3.84
CA GLN A 189 -16.09 7.71 -4.44
C GLN A 189 -15.00 8.01 -5.46
N ASP A 190 -13.88 7.27 -5.46
CA ASP A 190 -12.76 7.47 -6.37
C ASP A 190 -12.48 6.20 -7.21
N PRO A 191 -13.09 6.09 -8.41
CA PRO A 191 -12.89 4.94 -9.31
C PRO A 191 -11.43 4.75 -9.72
N GLU A 192 -10.65 5.82 -9.90
CA GLU A 192 -9.24 5.76 -10.29
C GLU A 192 -8.38 5.16 -9.18
N THR A 193 -8.64 5.50 -7.91
CA THR A 193 -7.96 4.87 -6.78
C THR A 193 -8.23 3.36 -6.73
N ARG A 194 -9.48 2.93 -6.98
CA ARG A 194 -9.82 1.51 -7.08
C ARG A 194 -9.12 0.82 -8.25
N LEU A 195 -9.09 1.49 -9.41
CA LEU A 195 -8.39 1.00 -10.59
C LEU A 195 -6.90 0.81 -10.27
N GLY A 196 -6.26 1.78 -9.61
CA GLY A 196 -4.88 1.71 -9.15
C GLY A 196 -4.61 0.50 -8.25
N MET A 197 -5.50 0.21 -7.28
CA MET A 197 -5.40 -0.97 -6.43
C MET A 197 -5.70 -2.28 -7.16
N ARG A 198 -6.47 -2.25 -8.24
CA ARG A 198 -6.79 -3.42 -9.07
C ARG A 198 -5.68 -3.74 -10.06
N THR A 199 -5.21 -2.75 -10.81
CA THR A 199 -4.30 -2.90 -11.95
C THR A 199 -2.84 -2.53 -11.64
N GLY A 200 -2.61 -1.65 -10.68
CA GLY A 200 -1.34 -1.02 -10.38
C GLY A 200 -1.16 0.35 -11.07
N TYR A 201 -2.06 0.74 -11.97
CA TYR A 201 -1.94 1.93 -12.80
C TYR A 201 -3.08 2.91 -12.55
N VAL A 202 -2.80 4.19 -12.69
CA VAL A 202 -3.77 5.29 -12.64
C VAL A 202 -3.55 6.22 -13.84
N SER A 203 -4.58 6.99 -14.22
CA SER A 203 -4.42 7.96 -15.30
C SER A 203 -3.50 9.12 -14.88
N ARG A 204 -2.68 9.60 -15.82
CA ARG A 204 -1.77 10.73 -15.61
C ARG A 204 -2.53 12.01 -15.23
N SER A 205 -3.71 12.21 -15.80
CA SER A 205 -4.58 13.33 -15.51
C SER A 205 -5.11 13.32 -14.07
N TRP A 206 -5.48 12.15 -13.55
CA TRP A 206 -5.87 11.99 -12.16
C TRP A 206 -4.67 12.22 -11.22
N ALA A 207 -3.51 11.65 -11.54
CA ALA A 207 -2.29 11.85 -10.77
C ALA A 207 -1.87 13.33 -10.71
N ALA A 208 -2.00 14.07 -11.81
CA ALA A 208 -1.73 15.50 -11.86
C ALA A 208 -2.66 16.31 -10.95
N ARG A 209 -3.94 15.94 -10.86
CA ARG A 209 -4.92 16.63 -10.00
C ARG A 209 -4.77 16.31 -8.51
N HIS A 210 -4.49 15.05 -8.17
CA HIS A 210 -4.54 14.57 -6.79
C HIS A 210 -3.17 14.34 -6.16
N HIS A 211 -2.13 14.06 -6.96
CA HIS A 211 -0.78 13.70 -6.55
C HIS A 211 0.29 14.40 -7.40
N SER A 212 0.10 15.69 -7.65
CA SER A 212 0.93 16.49 -8.57
C SER A 212 2.42 16.50 -8.22
N ARG A 213 2.75 16.42 -6.92
CA ARG A 213 4.13 16.35 -6.46
C ARG A 213 4.76 14.99 -6.78
N TRP A 214 4.05 13.90 -6.52
CA TRP A 214 4.51 12.57 -6.88
C TRP A 214 4.79 12.45 -8.38
N LEU A 215 3.88 12.95 -9.22
CA LEU A 215 4.08 12.90 -10.67
C LEU A 215 5.33 13.66 -11.14
N ARG A 216 5.67 14.78 -10.48
CA ARG A 216 6.93 15.51 -10.77
C ARG A 216 8.17 14.75 -10.29
N GLU A 217 8.10 14.14 -9.11
CA GLU A 217 9.18 13.35 -8.55
C GLU A 217 9.49 12.12 -9.45
N GLU A 218 8.46 11.43 -9.95
CA GLU A 218 8.62 10.31 -10.89
C GLU A 218 9.25 10.79 -12.23
N ALA A 219 8.75 11.88 -12.80
CA ALA A 219 9.31 12.42 -14.05
C ALA A 219 10.78 12.86 -13.90
N THR A 220 11.18 13.34 -12.74
CA THR A 220 12.58 13.70 -12.47
C THR A 220 13.44 12.44 -12.33
N ALA A 221 12.96 11.41 -11.64
CA ALA A 221 13.66 10.15 -11.48
C ALA A 221 13.83 9.41 -12.82
N GLU A 222 12.81 9.43 -13.68
CA GLU A 222 12.89 8.86 -15.04
C GLU A 222 13.97 9.54 -15.89
N ARG A 223 14.05 10.89 -15.84
CA ARG A 223 15.08 11.65 -16.57
C ARG A 223 16.48 11.31 -16.07
N ALA A 224 16.71 11.33 -14.76
CA ALA A 224 18.00 10.99 -14.17
C ALA A 224 18.45 9.58 -14.56
N GLY A 225 17.57 8.58 -14.46
CA GLY A 225 17.87 7.21 -14.85
C GLY A 225 18.11 7.04 -16.37
N THR A 226 17.55 7.91 -17.21
CA THR A 226 17.82 7.91 -18.66
C THR A 226 19.19 8.52 -18.95
N GLU A 227 19.56 9.58 -18.25
CA GLU A 227 20.87 10.21 -18.36
C GLU A 227 21.99 9.26 -17.93
N GLU A 228 21.87 8.63 -16.76
CA GLU A 228 22.83 7.63 -16.28
C GLU A 228 23.03 6.48 -17.28
N ARG A 229 21.95 5.98 -17.88
CA ARG A 229 22.05 4.92 -18.91
C ARG A 229 22.75 5.39 -20.17
N ARG A 230 22.54 6.63 -20.59
CA ARG A 230 23.23 7.22 -21.76
C ARG A 230 24.70 7.39 -21.50
N GLU A 231 25.08 7.88 -20.31
CA GLU A 231 26.46 8.02 -19.90
C GLU A 231 27.18 6.66 -19.83
N ALA A 232 26.55 5.66 -19.22
CA ALA A 232 27.08 4.29 -19.15
C ALA A 232 27.29 3.68 -20.56
N ALA A 233 26.33 3.90 -21.48
CA ALA A 233 26.44 3.43 -22.86
C ALA A 233 27.57 4.13 -23.61
N GLN A 234 27.79 5.43 -23.39
CA GLN A 234 28.89 6.18 -23.99
C GLN A 234 30.25 5.71 -23.49
N VAL A 235 30.40 5.47 -22.19
CA VAL A 235 31.64 4.92 -21.61
C VAL A 235 31.98 3.57 -22.22
N THR A 236 30.97 2.67 -22.28
CA THR A 236 31.16 1.34 -22.87
C THR A 236 31.56 1.41 -24.35
N ALA A 237 31.01 2.34 -25.13
CA ALA A 237 31.36 2.55 -26.54
C ALA A 237 32.78 3.07 -26.71
N LEU A 238 33.22 4.00 -25.85
CA LEU A 238 34.60 4.55 -25.88
C LEU A 238 35.64 3.48 -25.50
N ASP A 239 35.33 2.62 -24.55
CA ASP A 239 36.23 1.53 -24.15
C ASP A 239 36.33 0.46 -25.24
N ALA A 240 35.24 0.17 -25.96
CA ALA A 240 35.24 -0.75 -27.10
C ALA A 240 36.11 -0.20 -28.27
N ASP A 241 36.02 1.11 -28.55
CA ASP A 241 36.80 1.75 -29.62
C ASP A 241 38.30 1.77 -29.27
N ARG A 242 38.63 2.00 -28.00
CA ARG A 242 40.02 1.91 -27.52
C ARG A 242 40.63 0.52 -27.60
N GLY A 243 39.81 -0.51 -27.34
CA GLY A 243 40.22 -1.91 -27.44
C GLY A 243 40.48 -2.39 -28.88
N ALA A 244 39.71 -1.84 -29.84
CA ALA A 244 39.86 -2.18 -31.26
C ALA A 244 41.06 -1.50 -31.96
N GLY A 245 41.64 -0.45 -31.36
CA GLY A 245 42.78 0.29 -31.93
C GLY A 245 44.15 -0.22 -31.48
N VAL A 246 44.26 -1.32 -30.73
CA VAL A 246 45.51 -1.86 -30.16
C VAL A 246 45.94 -3.18 -30.86
N GLU A 247 45.22 -3.66 -31.85
CA GLU A 247 45.63 -4.80 -32.73
C GLU A 247 46.23 -4.24 -34.04
#